data_ead23d156b1428ccc405136497ce7ba3
#
_entry.id   ead23d156b1428ccc405136497ce7ba3
#
_cell.length_a   1.000
_cell.length_b   1.000
_cell.length_c   1.000
_cell.angle_alpha   90.00
_cell.angle_beta   90.00
_cell.angle_gamma   90.00
#
_symmetry.space_group_name_H-M   'P 1'
#
loop_
_entity.id
_entity.type
_entity.pdbx_description
1 polymer ?
#
loop_
_entity_poly.entity_id
_entity_poly.type
_entity_poly.pdbx_seq_one_letter_code
_entity_poly.pdbx_strand_id
1 'polypeptide(L)'
;MSTLRDHDVEAASPQGEVVPSVDQLVASLPVPVSVEKYAYTPGSRLKGDAQVVGEELQRITELHGGQLNHVDPIIEEARSVTSPLHDQFEWDDSIAAQEHRRNQARRLLACIRVVNEDSAGPKMYKAFVNIQKGTQQSYHATAEALSDKELRQKVLAKALKEAKAWQDRYSQYHEVSEIFKASLKVNVTV
;
A
#
# COMPACT_ATOMS: atom_id res chain seq x y z
N MET A 1 -18.59 17.83 72.10
CA MET A 1 -18.14 16.54 71.67
C MET A 1 -18.81 16.27 70.33
N SER A 2 -18.15 16.47 69.23
CA SER A 2 -18.63 16.07 67.92
C SER A 2 -17.40 15.89 67.03
N THR A 3 -17.13 14.67 66.72
CA THR A 3 -15.98 14.18 65.91
C THR A 3 -16.28 14.40 64.45
N LEU A 4 -15.49 15.23 63.80
CA LEU A 4 -15.40 15.34 62.35
C LEU A 4 -14.65 14.12 61.79
N ARG A 5 -15.28 13.38 60.88
CA ARG A 5 -14.64 12.33 60.11
C ARG A 5 -14.07 12.97 58.83
N ASP A 6 -12.76 12.90 58.71
CA ASP A 6 -12.05 13.15 57.46
C ASP A 6 -12.43 12.06 56.43
N HIS A 7 -12.97 12.49 55.32
CA HIS A 7 -13.11 11.65 54.13
C HIS A 7 -11.86 11.88 53.26
N ASP A 8 -10.95 10.93 53.31
CA ASP A 8 -9.88 10.82 52.32
C ASP A 8 -10.50 10.54 50.96
N VAL A 9 -10.45 11.53 50.07
CA VAL A 9 -10.76 11.38 48.66
C VAL A 9 -9.47 10.94 47.99
N GLU A 10 -9.34 9.61 47.82
CA GLU A 10 -8.27 9.00 47.04
C GLU A 10 -8.44 9.41 45.58
N ALA A 11 -7.58 10.29 45.10
CA ALA A 11 -7.51 10.75 43.73
C ALA A 11 -7.07 9.57 42.85
N ALA A 12 -8.00 8.98 42.12
CA ALA A 12 -7.72 8.01 41.08
C ALA A 12 -6.87 8.68 39.99
N SER A 13 -5.61 8.28 39.89
CA SER A 13 -4.70 8.64 38.80
C SER A 13 -5.33 8.20 37.47
N PRO A 14 -5.35 9.02 36.43
CA PRO A 14 -5.79 8.59 35.13
C PRO A 14 -4.85 7.50 34.61
N GLN A 15 -5.39 6.30 34.41
CA GLN A 15 -4.67 5.20 33.78
C GLN A 15 -4.21 5.68 32.42
N GLY A 16 -2.89 5.75 32.21
CA GLY A 16 -2.29 6.15 30.95
C GLY A 16 -2.80 5.24 29.83
N GLU A 17 -3.45 5.84 28.86
CA GLU A 17 -3.89 5.19 27.63
C GLU A 17 -2.64 4.64 26.93
N VAL A 18 -2.43 3.32 27.00
CA VAL A 18 -1.30 2.64 26.36
C VAL A 18 -1.54 2.69 24.86
N VAL A 19 -0.91 3.66 24.21
CA VAL A 19 -0.91 3.74 22.75
C VAL A 19 -0.16 2.50 22.24
N PRO A 20 -0.79 1.59 21.49
CA PRO A 20 -0.12 0.39 21.00
C PRO A 20 1.08 0.75 20.14
N SER A 21 2.19 0.05 20.33
CA SER A 21 3.41 0.27 19.55
C SER A 21 3.13 -0.02 18.07
N VAL A 22 3.90 0.60 17.17
CA VAL A 22 3.81 0.36 15.72
C VAL A 22 3.90 -1.14 15.42
N ASP A 23 4.72 -1.89 16.16
CA ASP A 23 4.86 -3.34 16.02
C ASP A 23 3.59 -4.12 16.41
N GLN A 24 2.83 -3.65 17.39
CA GLN A 24 1.55 -4.24 17.79
C GLN A 24 0.45 -3.95 16.76
N LEU A 25 0.41 -2.71 16.21
CA LEU A 25 -0.48 -2.35 15.13
C LEU A 25 -0.18 -3.15 13.85
N VAL A 26 1.11 -3.37 13.57
CA VAL A 26 1.58 -4.18 12.43
C VAL A 26 1.18 -5.66 12.56
N ALA A 27 1.26 -6.21 13.76
CA ALA A 27 0.91 -7.61 14.02
C ALA A 27 -0.59 -7.89 13.86
N SER A 28 -1.45 -6.87 14.03
CA SER A 28 -2.91 -7.02 13.94
C SER A 28 -3.50 -6.82 12.53
N LEU A 29 -2.69 -6.37 11.56
CA LEU A 29 -3.17 -6.20 10.18
C LEU A 29 -3.31 -7.57 9.50
N PRO A 30 -4.46 -7.87 8.84
CA PRO A 30 -4.60 -9.09 8.06
C PRO A 30 -3.57 -9.10 6.92
N VAL A 31 -2.81 -10.17 6.82
CA VAL A 31 -1.93 -10.42 5.67
C VAL A 31 -2.81 -10.98 4.56
N PRO A 32 -2.91 -10.35 3.39
CA PRO A 32 -3.62 -10.95 2.28
C PRO A 32 -2.85 -12.21 1.84
N VAL A 33 -3.46 -13.38 2.06
CA VAL A 33 -2.82 -14.70 1.84
C VAL A 33 -2.93 -15.14 0.38
N SER A 34 -3.85 -14.55 -0.39
CA SER A 34 -3.99 -14.82 -1.83
C SER A 34 -4.50 -13.59 -2.57
N VAL A 35 -4.00 -13.39 -3.79
CA VAL A 35 -4.54 -12.40 -4.72
C VAL A 35 -5.67 -13.06 -5.50
N GLU A 36 -6.90 -12.82 -5.10
CA GLU A 36 -8.06 -13.43 -5.76
C GLU A 36 -8.52 -12.65 -6.99
N LYS A 37 -8.32 -11.32 -7.00
CA LYS A 37 -8.82 -10.48 -8.07
C LYS A 37 -7.99 -9.21 -8.26
N TYR A 38 -7.68 -8.89 -9.53
CA TYR A 38 -7.08 -7.63 -9.92
C TYR A 38 -8.12 -6.68 -10.50
N ALA A 39 -7.89 -5.38 -10.32
CA ALA A 39 -8.67 -4.31 -10.94
C ALA A 39 -7.79 -3.10 -11.22
N TYR A 40 -8.18 -2.28 -12.17
CA TYR A 40 -7.53 -0.99 -12.39
C TYR A 40 -8.04 0.07 -11.42
N THR A 41 -7.18 1.03 -11.09
CA THR A 41 -7.63 2.23 -10.38
C THR A 41 -8.69 2.96 -11.21
N PRO A 42 -9.81 3.39 -10.61
CA PRO A 42 -10.82 4.17 -11.31
C PRO A 42 -10.21 5.37 -12.05
N GLY A 43 -10.60 5.56 -13.31
CA GLY A 43 -10.07 6.63 -14.16
C GLY A 43 -8.70 6.34 -14.80
N SER A 44 -8.09 5.18 -14.58
CA SER A 44 -6.91 4.77 -15.35
C SER A 44 -7.30 4.52 -16.80
N ARG A 45 -6.37 4.86 -17.73
CA ARG A 45 -6.56 4.62 -19.18
C ARG A 45 -5.76 3.39 -19.62
N LEU A 46 -5.76 2.33 -18.81
CA LEU A 46 -5.11 1.07 -19.13
C LEU A 46 -6.03 0.21 -19.98
N LYS A 47 -5.44 -0.61 -20.84
CA LYS A 47 -6.15 -1.45 -21.80
C LYS A 47 -6.26 -2.89 -21.29
N GLY A 48 -7.19 -3.66 -21.87
CA GLY A 48 -7.34 -5.07 -21.58
C GLY A 48 -7.97 -5.39 -20.23
N ASP A 49 -8.05 -6.69 -19.94
CA ASP A 49 -8.59 -7.19 -18.68
C ASP A 49 -7.58 -7.04 -17.55
N ALA A 50 -7.99 -6.43 -16.45
CA ALA A 50 -7.12 -6.16 -15.29
C ALA A 50 -6.64 -7.45 -14.60
N GLN A 51 -7.45 -8.54 -14.66
CA GLN A 51 -7.07 -9.82 -14.09
C GLN A 51 -5.89 -10.42 -14.86
N VAL A 52 -6.00 -10.47 -16.19
CA VAL A 52 -4.96 -11.03 -17.08
C VAL A 52 -3.66 -10.21 -16.99
N VAL A 53 -3.78 -8.88 -16.96
CA VAL A 53 -2.61 -8.00 -16.80
C VAL A 53 -1.97 -8.15 -15.42
N GLY A 54 -2.78 -8.28 -14.37
CA GLY A 54 -2.30 -8.45 -13.01
C GLY A 54 -1.56 -9.78 -12.81
N GLU A 55 -2.11 -10.87 -13.32
CA GLU A 55 -1.49 -12.21 -13.31
C GLU A 55 -0.16 -12.23 -14.07
N GLU A 56 -0.10 -11.57 -15.23
CA GLU A 56 1.13 -11.48 -16.01
C GLU A 56 2.22 -10.66 -15.29
N LEU A 57 1.87 -9.54 -14.68
CA LEU A 57 2.80 -8.76 -13.85
C LEU A 57 3.32 -9.57 -12.65
N GLN A 58 2.47 -10.37 -12.04
CA GLN A 58 2.87 -11.27 -10.96
C GLN A 58 3.83 -12.35 -11.47
N ARG A 59 3.49 -13.02 -12.58
CA ARG A 59 4.36 -14.03 -13.22
C ARG A 59 5.75 -13.47 -13.51
N ILE A 60 5.84 -12.27 -14.09
CA ILE A 60 7.11 -11.60 -14.38
C ILE A 60 7.89 -11.33 -13.08
N THR A 61 7.21 -10.88 -12.04
CA THR A 61 7.83 -10.62 -10.74
C THR A 61 8.38 -11.89 -10.12
N GLU A 62 7.65 -13.00 -10.16
CA GLU A 62 8.07 -14.32 -9.68
C GLU A 62 9.30 -14.85 -10.44
N LEU A 63 9.34 -14.71 -11.77
CA LEU A 63 10.48 -15.06 -12.60
C LEU A 63 11.77 -14.31 -12.19
N HIS A 64 11.64 -13.14 -11.59
CA HIS A 64 12.75 -12.31 -11.12
C HIS A 64 12.93 -12.40 -9.59
N GLY A 65 12.56 -13.53 -8.98
CA GLY A 65 12.78 -13.79 -7.56
C GLY A 65 11.88 -13.01 -6.62
N GLY A 66 10.62 -12.73 -7.03
CA GLY A 66 9.62 -12.05 -6.22
C GLY A 66 9.80 -10.53 -6.16
N GLN A 67 10.77 -9.98 -6.90
CA GLN A 67 11.02 -8.53 -6.92
C GLN A 67 11.51 -8.05 -8.28
N LEU A 68 11.17 -6.80 -8.63
CA LEU A 68 11.66 -6.11 -9.81
C LEU A 68 12.51 -4.91 -9.38
N ASN A 69 13.82 -4.97 -9.59
CA ASN A 69 14.73 -3.86 -9.28
C ASN A 69 14.56 -2.68 -10.25
N HIS A 70 14.08 -2.94 -11.45
CA HIS A 70 13.71 -1.96 -12.47
C HIS A 70 12.52 -2.48 -13.28
N VAL A 71 11.96 -1.66 -14.15
CA VAL A 71 10.76 -2.00 -14.93
C VAL A 71 11.08 -2.61 -16.30
N ASP A 72 12.36 -2.69 -16.67
CA ASP A 72 12.75 -3.20 -17.99
C ASP A 72 12.33 -4.66 -18.24
N PRO A 73 12.31 -5.58 -17.24
CA PRO A 73 11.76 -6.91 -17.44
C PRO A 73 10.29 -6.92 -17.92
N ILE A 74 9.48 -6.01 -17.41
CA ILE A 74 8.08 -5.86 -17.86
C ILE A 74 8.03 -5.45 -19.33
N ILE A 75 8.92 -4.54 -19.75
CA ILE A 75 8.99 -4.04 -21.13
C ILE A 75 9.44 -5.17 -22.07
N GLU A 76 10.45 -5.95 -21.65
CA GLU A 76 10.95 -7.08 -22.46
C GLU A 76 9.88 -8.16 -22.66
N GLU A 77 9.20 -8.58 -21.61
CA GLU A 77 8.10 -9.55 -21.70
C GLU A 77 6.91 -9.02 -22.52
N ALA A 78 6.66 -7.71 -22.47
CA ALA A 78 5.60 -7.08 -23.25
C ALA A 78 5.91 -6.95 -24.76
N ARG A 79 7.17 -7.18 -25.22
CA ARG A 79 7.53 -7.04 -26.65
C ARG A 79 6.79 -8.02 -27.55
N SER A 80 6.51 -9.21 -27.04
CA SER A 80 5.73 -10.18 -27.80
C SER A 80 4.31 -9.65 -28.06
N VAL A 81 3.86 -9.70 -29.30
CA VAL A 81 2.48 -9.34 -29.68
C VAL A 81 1.44 -10.25 -29.02
N THR A 82 1.86 -11.42 -28.52
CA THR A 82 1.00 -12.34 -27.79
C THR A 82 0.95 -12.05 -26.29
N SER A 83 1.79 -11.15 -25.78
CA SER A 83 1.78 -10.75 -24.38
C SER A 83 0.55 -9.94 -24.05
N PRO A 84 -0.13 -10.23 -22.92
CA PRO A 84 -1.24 -9.40 -22.44
C PRO A 84 -0.86 -7.95 -22.17
N LEU A 85 0.45 -7.69 -22.00
CA LEU A 85 0.98 -6.35 -21.74
C LEU A 85 1.33 -5.58 -23.01
N HIS A 86 1.32 -6.22 -24.20
CA HIS A 86 1.78 -5.60 -25.44
C HIS A 86 1.11 -4.26 -25.71
N ASP A 87 -0.22 -4.22 -25.64
CA ASP A 87 -1.03 -3.04 -25.94
C ASP A 87 -0.93 -1.91 -24.90
N GLN A 88 -0.22 -2.15 -23.80
CA GLN A 88 0.02 -1.12 -22.77
C GLN A 88 1.14 -0.16 -23.17
N PHE A 89 1.93 -0.49 -24.21
CA PHE A 89 3.17 0.20 -24.55
C PHE A 89 3.12 0.80 -25.94
N GLU A 90 3.91 1.87 -26.13
CA GLU A 90 4.24 2.44 -27.44
C GLU A 90 5.52 1.79 -27.96
N TRP A 91 5.51 1.27 -29.22
CA TRP A 91 6.62 0.50 -29.77
C TRP A 91 7.46 1.25 -30.82
N ASP A 92 7.27 2.54 -30.97
CA ASP A 92 8.14 3.36 -31.82
C ASP A 92 9.57 3.47 -31.25
N ASP A 93 10.58 3.16 -32.07
CA ASP A 93 11.96 2.88 -31.65
C ASP A 93 12.85 4.12 -31.45
N SER A 94 12.32 5.28 -31.14
CA SER A 94 13.13 6.43 -30.72
C SER A 94 13.64 6.30 -29.28
N ILE A 95 14.78 6.96 -28.96
CA ILE A 95 15.33 6.99 -27.59
C ILE A 95 14.30 7.56 -26.59
N ALA A 96 13.53 8.56 -27.03
CA ALA A 96 12.43 9.11 -26.23
C ALA A 96 11.33 8.08 -25.95
N ALA A 97 11.08 7.14 -26.87
CA ALA A 97 10.09 6.07 -26.70
C ALA A 97 10.50 5.07 -25.60
N GLN A 98 11.78 4.80 -25.41
CA GLN A 98 12.21 3.88 -24.33
C GLN A 98 11.91 4.44 -22.93
N GLU A 99 12.20 5.73 -22.71
CA GLU A 99 11.84 6.36 -21.43
C GLU A 99 10.32 6.49 -21.27
N HIS A 100 9.60 6.71 -22.36
CA HIS A 100 8.15 6.69 -22.36
C HIS A 100 7.61 5.32 -21.95
N ARG A 101 8.14 4.23 -22.49
CA ARG A 101 7.79 2.85 -22.12
C ARG A 101 8.08 2.57 -20.63
N ARG A 102 9.22 3.03 -20.09
CA ARG A 102 9.51 2.91 -18.65
C ARG A 102 8.46 3.62 -17.80
N ASN A 103 8.01 4.79 -18.22
CA ASN A 103 6.95 5.52 -17.52
C ASN A 103 5.60 4.82 -17.63
N GLN A 104 5.29 4.21 -18.77
CA GLN A 104 4.10 3.37 -18.93
C GLN A 104 4.15 2.15 -18.00
N ALA A 105 5.29 1.45 -17.90
CA ALA A 105 5.46 0.32 -16.97
C ALA A 105 5.32 0.73 -15.50
N ARG A 106 5.92 1.85 -15.08
CA ARG A 106 5.72 2.41 -13.74
C ARG A 106 4.26 2.74 -13.46
N ARG A 107 3.54 3.24 -14.47
CA ARG A 107 2.11 3.54 -14.36
C ARG A 107 1.28 2.28 -14.22
N LEU A 108 1.58 1.19 -14.94
CA LEU A 108 0.94 -0.12 -14.77
C LEU A 108 1.03 -0.56 -13.30
N LEU A 109 2.24 -0.65 -12.75
CA LEU A 109 2.47 -1.03 -11.35
C LEU A 109 1.77 -0.11 -10.35
N ALA A 110 1.64 1.16 -10.67
CA ALA A 110 0.95 2.13 -9.80
C ALA A 110 -0.58 2.02 -9.86
N CYS A 111 -1.16 1.58 -10.98
CA CYS A 111 -2.61 1.57 -11.21
C CYS A 111 -3.27 0.22 -10.95
N ILE A 112 -2.53 -0.88 -10.98
CA ILE A 112 -3.09 -2.22 -10.72
C ILE A 112 -3.44 -2.37 -9.23
N ARG A 113 -4.60 -2.98 -8.94
CA ARG A 113 -5.12 -3.21 -7.58
C ARG A 113 -5.47 -4.67 -7.38
N VAL A 114 -5.27 -5.14 -6.17
CA VAL A 114 -5.91 -6.35 -5.66
C VAL A 114 -7.28 -5.98 -5.11
N VAL A 115 -8.28 -6.75 -5.45
CA VAL A 115 -9.62 -6.63 -4.87
C VAL A 115 -9.78 -7.75 -3.85
N ASN A 116 -10.08 -7.39 -2.62
CA ASN A 116 -10.43 -8.32 -1.56
C ASN A 116 -11.90 -8.09 -1.20
N GLU A 117 -12.69 -9.15 -1.20
CA GLU A 117 -14.09 -9.11 -0.80
C GLU A 117 -14.19 -9.49 0.68
N ASP A 118 -14.51 -8.56 1.54
CA ASP A 118 -14.83 -8.82 2.93
C ASP A 118 -16.31 -8.56 3.22
N SER A 119 -16.74 -8.85 4.44
CA SER A 119 -18.13 -8.65 4.88
C SER A 119 -18.61 -7.19 4.80
N ALA A 120 -17.70 -6.24 4.72
CA ALA A 120 -18.00 -4.81 4.58
C ALA A 120 -18.02 -4.35 3.11
N GLY A 121 -17.76 -5.25 2.16
CA GLY A 121 -17.74 -4.99 0.71
C GLY A 121 -16.33 -5.03 0.11
N PRO A 122 -16.21 -4.84 -1.21
CA PRO A 122 -14.94 -4.95 -1.92
C PRO A 122 -13.98 -3.83 -1.51
N LYS A 123 -12.78 -4.20 -1.07
CA LYS A 123 -11.66 -3.29 -0.79
C LYS A 123 -10.58 -3.44 -1.84
N MET A 124 -10.02 -2.31 -2.26
CA MET A 124 -8.97 -2.25 -3.28
C MET A 124 -7.64 -1.82 -2.68
N TYR A 125 -6.61 -2.63 -2.88
CA TYR A 125 -5.25 -2.35 -2.41
C TYR A 125 -4.27 -2.26 -3.58
N LYS A 126 -3.16 -1.54 -3.40
CA LYS A 126 -2.05 -1.59 -4.37
C LYS A 126 -1.56 -3.02 -4.52
N ALA A 127 -1.55 -3.55 -5.76
CA ALA A 127 -1.03 -4.88 -6.04
C ALA A 127 0.50 -4.94 -5.86
N PHE A 128 1.19 -3.83 -6.17
CA PHE A 128 2.64 -3.70 -6.05
C PHE A 128 3.02 -2.51 -5.19
N VAL A 129 4.06 -2.67 -4.39
CA VAL A 129 4.68 -1.62 -3.57
C VAL A 129 6.11 -1.38 -4.03
N ASN A 130 6.50 -0.11 -4.08
CA ASN A 130 7.88 0.29 -4.36
C ASN A 130 8.60 0.49 -3.03
N ILE A 131 9.66 -0.28 -2.80
CA ILE A 131 10.47 -0.25 -1.59
C ILE A 131 11.86 0.24 -1.96
N GLN A 132 12.35 1.23 -1.21
CA GLN A 132 13.70 1.76 -1.35
C GLN A 132 14.64 1.06 -0.36
N LYS A 133 15.76 0.54 -0.86
CA LYS A 133 16.85 0.00 -0.05
C LYS A 133 18.15 0.71 -0.42
N GLY A 134 18.56 1.67 0.39
CA GLY A 134 19.66 2.57 0.04
C GLY A 134 19.31 3.41 -1.20
N THR A 135 20.12 3.32 -2.24
CA THR A 135 19.92 4.00 -3.53
C THR A 135 19.07 3.18 -4.51
N GLN A 136 18.86 1.90 -4.24
CA GLN A 136 18.08 1.02 -5.12
C GLN A 136 16.59 1.06 -4.77
N GLN A 137 15.77 1.07 -5.81
CA GLN A 137 14.32 0.92 -5.73
C GLN A 137 13.94 -0.44 -6.31
N SER A 138 13.04 -1.14 -5.65
CA SER A 138 12.49 -2.41 -6.14
C SER A 138 10.96 -2.44 -5.95
N TYR A 139 10.29 -3.10 -6.90
CA TYR A 139 8.85 -3.34 -6.82
C TYR A 139 8.64 -4.78 -6.34
N HIS A 140 7.77 -4.94 -5.36
CA HIS A 140 7.40 -6.22 -4.79
C HIS A 140 5.88 -6.38 -4.87
N ALA A 141 5.40 -7.61 -5.06
CA ALA A 141 4.00 -7.91 -4.85
C ALA A 141 3.63 -7.56 -3.39
N THR A 142 2.52 -6.86 -3.20
CA THR A 142 2.14 -6.37 -1.85
C THR A 142 1.93 -7.52 -0.87
N ALA A 143 1.36 -8.65 -1.32
CA ALA A 143 1.18 -9.83 -0.49
C ALA A 143 2.52 -10.38 0.03
N GLU A 144 3.52 -10.50 -0.83
CA GLU A 144 4.87 -10.95 -0.46
C GLU A 144 5.56 -9.96 0.48
N ALA A 145 5.50 -8.66 0.13
CA ALA A 145 6.10 -7.61 0.96
C ALA A 145 5.49 -7.54 2.37
N LEU A 146 4.20 -7.89 2.52
CA LEU A 146 3.54 -7.92 3.83
C LEU A 146 3.78 -9.22 4.60
N SER A 147 4.14 -10.32 3.95
CA SER A 147 4.51 -11.58 4.60
C SER A 147 5.96 -11.59 5.10
N ASP A 148 6.86 -10.86 4.46
CA ASP A 148 8.23 -10.69 4.92
C ASP A 148 8.31 -9.59 6.00
N LYS A 149 8.93 -9.92 7.15
CA LYS A 149 8.99 -9.02 8.31
C LYS A 149 9.73 -7.69 8.01
N GLU A 150 10.87 -7.76 7.30
CA GLU A 150 11.68 -6.57 6.99
C GLU A 150 10.98 -5.68 5.96
N LEU A 151 10.45 -6.28 4.89
CA LEU A 151 9.75 -5.55 3.85
C LEU A 151 8.47 -4.93 4.39
N ARG A 152 7.73 -5.65 5.23
CA ARG A 152 6.52 -5.14 5.90
C ARG A 152 6.80 -3.87 6.70
N GLN A 153 7.87 -3.86 7.52
CA GLN A 153 8.27 -2.67 8.27
C GLN A 153 8.54 -1.48 7.33
N LYS A 154 9.22 -1.70 6.21
CA LYS A 154 9.50 -0.64 5.23
C LYS A 154 8.24 -0.11 4.56
N VAL A 155 7.30 -1.00 4.19
CA VAL A 155 6.00 -0.60 3.61
C VAL A 155 5.22 0.26 4.59
N LEU A 156 5.14 -0.16 5.86
CA LEU A 156 4.41 0.57 6.89
C LEU A 156 5.06 1.90 7.26
N ALA A 157 6.38 1.93 7.38
CA ALA A 157 7.12 3.19 7.61
C ALA A 157 6.86 4.21 6.49
N LYS A 158 6.83 3.74 5.23
CA LYS A 158 6.49 4.58 4.09
C LYS A 158 5.05 5.08 4.16
N ALA A 159 4.08 4.21 4.46
CA ALA A 159 2.67 4.58 4.59
C ALA A 159 2.45 5.61 5.72
N LEU A 160 3.09 5.42 6.87
CA LEU A 160 3.04 6.37 7.97
C LEU A 160 3.65 7.73 7.59
N LYS A 161 4.78 7.74 6.88
CA LYS A 161 5.39 8.98 6.37
C LYS A 161 4.46 9.72 5.42
N GLU A 162 3.81 9.01 4.49
CA GLU A 162 2.85 9.59 3.56
C GLU A 162 1.61 10.14 4.30
N ALA A 163 1.08 9.40 5.27
CA ALA A 163 -0.06 9.84 6.09
C ALA A 163 0.28 11.10 6.90
N LYS A 164 1.46 11.14 7.51
CA LYS A 164 1.94 12.33 8.23
C LYS A 164 2.12 13.53 7.30
N ALA A 165 2.75 13.35 6.15
CA ALA A 165 2.92 14.42 5.16
C ALA A 165 1.57 14.93 4.62
N TRP A 166 0.57 14.06 4.51
CA TRP A 166 -0.79 14.44 4.19
C TRP A 166 -1.43 15.26 5.32
N GLN A 167 -1.31 14.81 6.55
CA GLN A 167 -1.80 15.52 7.74
C GLN A 167 -1.18 16.91 7.85
N ASP A 168 0.15 17.03 7.69
CA ASP A 168 0.86 18.30 7.75
C ASP A 168 0.39 19.26 6.66
N ARG A 169 0.18 18.77 5.43
CA ARG A 169 -0.29 19.55 4.28
C ARG A 169 -1.68 20.15 4.48
N TYR A 170 -2.56 19.44 5.17
CA TYR A 170 -3.95 19.83 5.40
C TYR A 170 -4.24 20.28 6.84
N SER A 171 -3.18 20.53 7.64
CA SER A 171 -3.31 20.92 9.05
C SER A 171 -4.06 22.24 9.27
N GLN A 172 -4.05 23.12 8.26
CA GLN A 172 -4.81 24.38 8.26
C GLN A 172 -6.33 24.21 8.19
N TYR A 173 -6.82 23.04 7.75
CA TYR A 173 -8.23 22.72 7.69
C TYR A 173 -8.61 21.90 8.93
N HIS A 174 -9.15 22.59 9.94
CA HIS A 174 -9.45 21.97 11.24
C HIS A 174 -10.39 20.77 11.11
N GLU A 175 -11.45 20.88 10.29
CA GLU A 175 -12.44 19.83 10.06
C GLU A 175 -11.80 18.56 9.49
N VAL A 176 -10.86 18.70 8.56
CA VAL A 176 -10.14 17.57 7.94
C VAL A 176 -9.23 16.90 8.99
N SER A 177 -8.57 17.70 9.83
CA SER A 177 -7.71 17.19 10.92
C SER A 177 -8.52 16.36 11.93
N GLU A 178 -9.72 16.80 12.31
CA GLU A 178 -10.58 16.07 13.24
C GLU A 178 -11.13 14.77 12.64
N ILE A 179 -11.53 14.77 11.36
CA ILE A 179 -11.95 13.54 10.64
C ILE A 179 -10.80 12.53 10.62
N PHE A 180 -9.58 12.97 10.36
CA PHE A 180 -8.41 12.09 10.33
C PHE A 180 -8.11 11.47 11.70
N LYS A 181 -8.14 12.28 12.77
CA LYS A 181 -7.98 11.80 14.15
C LYS A 181 -9.09 10.80 14.54
N ALA A 182 -10.33 11.07 14.15
CA ALA A 182 -11.47 10.19 14.40
C ALA A 182 -11.31 8.85 13.67
N SER A 183 -10.88 8.84 12.40
CA SER A 183 -10.68 7.62 11.61
C SER A 183 -9.57 6.73 12.16
N LEU A 184 -8.51 7.30 12.71
CA LEU A 184 -7.44 6.53 13.37
C LEU A 184 -7.93 5.87 14.67
N LYS A 185 -8.83 6.52 15.42
CA LYS A 185 -9.41 5.95 16.66
C LYS A 185 -10.37 4.78 16.39
N VAL A 186 -11.13 4.82 15.33
CA VAL A 186 -12.12 3.77 14.98
C VAL A 186 -11.45 2.44 14.61
N ASN A 187 -10.25 2.44 14.07
CA ASN A 187 -9.53 1.23 13.66
C ASN A 187 -8.81 0.51 14.82
N VAL A 188 -8.87 1.03 16.04
CA VAL A 188 -8.22 0.44 17.23
C VAL A 188 -9.20 -0.38 18.09
N THR A 189 -10.49 -0.41 17.75
CA THR A 189 -11.54 -1.04 18.57
C THR A 189 -12.15 -2.29 17.89
N VAL A 190 -11.35 -3.14 17.24
CA VAL A 190 -11.79 -4.47 16.77
C VAL A 190 -10.80 -5.53 17.21
#